data_5332ab3b4296836d2d93406e1e3cf867
#
_entry.id   5332ab3b4296836d2d93406e1e3cf867
#
_cell.length_a   1.000
_cell.length_b   1.000
_cell.length_c   1.000
_cell.angle_alpha   90.00
_cell.angle_beta   90.00
_cell.angle_gamma   90.00
#
_symmetry.space_group_name_H-M   'P 1'
#
loop_
_entity.id
_entity.type
_entity.pdbx_description
1 polymer ?
#
loop_
_entity_poly.entity_id
_entity_poly.type
_entity_poly.pdbx_seq_one_letter_code
_entity_poly.pdbx_strand_id
1 'polypeptide(L)'
;MSERRVPQSQQADESFSPYVQGPDRLEAAVTGLSGAGLDLARAPGAWTVRQIVHHLADGELHWATPIKMALAEPGRVYAHNLMDDDRWAETLDYAGRPIEPSLALIRGLRAHIAQLVQHLPDASERYVSFGEDAEWKPSVAEMIGIANRHFQEHVEEILETRRRHNL
;
A
#
# COMPACT_ATOMS: atom_id res chain seq x y z
N MET A 1 -20.40 -33.92 -15.28
CA MET A 1 -20.49 -32.49 -14.87
C MET A 1 -19.10 -31.91 -15.04
N SER A 2 -18.90 -31.07 -16.05
CA SER A 2 -17.59 -30.47 -16.34
C SER A 2 -17.47 -29.19 -15.52
N GLU A 3 -16.56 -29.18 -14.54
CA GLU A 3 -16.19 -27.96 -13.82
C GLU A 3 -15.54 -27.01 -14.80
N ARG A 4 -16.17 -25.87 -15.03
CA ARG A 4 -15.59 -24.78 -15.80
C ARG A 4 -14.44 -24.19 -14.99
N ARG A 5 -13.21 -24.49 -15.36
CA ARG A 5 -12.02 -23.77 -14.87
C ARG A 5 -12.16 -22.31 -15.30
N VAL A 6 -12.22 -21.42 -14.32
CA VAL A 6 -12.14 -19.97 -14.55
C VAL A 6 -10.75 -19.68 -15.12
N PRO A 7 -10.61 -18.87 -16.19
CA PRO A 7 -9.30 -18.52 -16.76
C PRO A 7 -8.41 -17.86 -15.71
N GLN A 8 -7.13 -18.19 -15.68
CA GLN A 8 -6.14 -17.66 -14.72
C GLN A 8 -6.09 -16.12 -14.71
N SER A 9 -6.33 -15.48 -15.85
CA SER A 9 -6.43 -14.02 -15.96
C SER A 9 -7.61 -13.42 -15.16
N GLN A 10 -8.75 -14.10 -15.05
CA GLN A 10 -9.87 -13.63 -14.24
C GLN A 10 -9.64 -13.82 -12.74
N GLN A 11 -8.94 -14.88 -12.33
CA GLN A 11 -8.58 -15.09 -10.92
C GLN A 11 -7.52 -14.07 -10.44
N ALA A 12 -6.58 -13.69 -11.29
CA ALA A 12 -5.61 -12.63 -10.99
C ALA A 12 -6.31 -11.27 -10.83
N ASP A 13 -7.28 -10.96 -11.69
CA ASP A 13 -8.02 -9.68 -11.68
C ASP A 13 -8.83 -9.52 -10.38
N GLU A 14 -9.48 -10.59 -9.90
CA GLU A 14 -10.21 -10.58 -8.62
C GLU A 14 -9.28 -10.44 -7.41
N SER A 15 -8.09 -11.03 -7.43
CA SER A 15 -7.13 -10.97 -6.32
C SER A 15 -6.50 -9.59 -6.14
N PHE A 16 -6.36 -8.79 -7.21
CA PHE A 16 -5.81 -7.43 -7.16
C PHE A 16 -6.86 -6.33 -6.98
N SER A 17 -8.14 -6.66 -7.10
CA SER A 17 -9.23 -5.70 -6.94
C SER A 17 -9.16 -4.89 -5.63
N PRO A 18 -8.89 -5.49 -4.44
CA PRO A 18 -8.75 -4.73 -3.21
C PRO A 18 -7.57 -3.75 -3.20
N TYR A 19 -6.48 -4.08 -3.91
CA TYR A 19 -5.32 -3.20 -4.05
C TYR A 19 -5.68 -1.96 -4.88
N VAL A 20 -6.37 -2.16 -6.01
CA VAL A 20 -6.80 -1.07 -6.90
C VAL A 20 -7.85 -0.17 -6.24
N GLN A 21 -8.75 -0.73 -5.44
CA GLN A 21 -9.81 0.01 -4.74
C GLN A 21 -9.35 0.70 -3.45
N GLY A 22 -8.15 0.37 -2.97
CA GLY A 22 -7.61 0.95 -1.74
C GLY A 22 -7.61 2.47 -1.70
N PRO A 23 -7.15 3.19 -2.74
CA PRO A 23 -7.18 4.65 -2.77
C PRO A 23 -8.57 5.25 -2.58
N ASP A 24 -9.62 4.67 -3.18
CA ASP A 24 -11.00 5.13 -3.00
C ASP A 24 -11.47 4.97 -1.55
N ARG A 25 -11.07 3.86 -0.90
CA ARG A 25 -11.38 3.62 0.52
C ARG A 25 -10.68 4.62 1.43
N LEU A 26 -9.40 4.93 1.15
CA LEU A 26 -8.65 5.93 1.91
C LEU A 26 -9.25 7.33 1.74
N GLU A 27 -9.55 7.74 0.50
CA GLU A 27 -10.19 9.02 0.22
C GLU A 27 -11.55 9.13 0.91
N ALA A 28 -12.37 8.08 0.89
CA ALA A 28 -13.64 8.04 1.61
C ALA A 28 -13.42 8.17 3.13
N ALA A 29 -12.37 7.54 3.68
CA ALA A 29 -12.06 7.59 5.10
C ALA A 29 -11.64 8.99 5.57
N VAL A 30 -10.99 9.79 4.72
CA VAL A 30 -10.56 11.16 5.07
C VAL A 30 -11.54 12.26 4.59
N THR A 31 -12.50 11.92 3.74
CA THR A 31 -13.47 12.88 3.20
C THR A 31 -14.26 13.56 4.32
N GLY A 32 -14.38 14.89 4.22
CA GLY A 32 -15.12 15.71 5.19
C GLY A 32 -14.37 16.02 6.48
N LEU A 33 -13.15 15.49 6.68
CA LEU A 33 -12.33 15.87 7.82
C LEU A 33 -11.77 17.28 7.62
N SER A 34 -11.92 18.12 8.65
CA SER A 34 -11.24 19.41 8.74
C SER A 34 -9.74 19.21 9.04
N GLY A 35 -8.93 20.27 8.95
CA GLY A 35 -7.54 20.22 9.41
C GLY A 35 -7.42 19.70 10.84
N ALA A 36 -8.27 20.19 11.76
CA ALA A 36 -8.31 19.69 13.13
C ALA A 36 -8.74 18.21 13.22
N GLY A 37 -9.62 17.75 12.34
CA GLY A 37 -10.01 16.34 12.26
C GLY A 37 -8.88 15.44 11.77
N LEU A 38 -8.05 15.93 10.84
CA LEU A 38 -6.85 15.23 10.37
C LEU A 38 -5.77 15.11 11.47
N ASP A 39 -5.77 16.01 12.44
CA ASP A 39 -4.79 16.03 13.54
C ASP A 39 -5.23 15.19 14.76
N LEU A 40 -6.36 14.49 14.67
CA LEU A 40 -6.82 13.56 15.69
C LEU A 40 -6.21 12.18 15.53
N ALA A 41 -6.00 11.51 16.67
CA ALA A 41 -5.51 10.15 16.77
C ALA A 41 -6.53 9.27 17.50
N ARG A 42 -6.50 7.94 17.24
CA ARG A 42 -7.37 6.96 17.93
C ARG A 42 -7.09 6.82 19.42
N ALA A 43 -5.88 7.16 19.86
CA ALA A 43 -5.45 7.09 21.26
C ALA A 43 -4.23 8.02 21.51
N PRO A 44 -3.94 8.39 22.76
CA PRO A 44 -2.70 9.07 23.09
C PRO A 44 -1.46 8.29 22.63
N GLY A 45 -0.55 8.97 21.92
CA GLY A 45 0.66 8.37 21.39
C GLY A 45 0.49 7.57 20.08
N ALA A 46 -0.73 7.39 19.59
CA ALA A 46 -0.97 6.86 18.25
C ALA A 46 -0.82 7.96 17.19
N TRP A 47 -0.53 7.56 15.97
CA TRP A 47 -0.46 8.48 14.84
C TRP A 47 -1.80 9.14 14.55
N THR A 48 -1.74 10.40 14.13
CA THR A 48 -2.90 11.14 13.65
C THR A 48 -3.32 10.64 12.26
N VAL A 49 -4.55 10.96 11.86
CA VAL A 49 -5.03 10.63 10.50
C VAL A 49 -4.07 11.17 9.44
N ARG A 50 -3.57 12.40 9.61
CA ARG A 50 -2.62 13.04 8.71
C ARG A 50 -1.32 12.24 8.60
N GLN A 51 -0.74 11.83 9.72
CA GLN A 51 0.49 11.03 9.75
C GLN A 51 0.30 9.68 9.06
N ILE A 52 -0.83 9.02 9.30
CA ILE A 52 -1.17 7.75 8.64
C ILE A 52 -1.21 7.90 7.11
N VAL A 53 -1.82 8.97 6.57
CA VAL A 53 -1.87 9.18 5.12
C VAL A 53 -0.48 9.34 4.51
N HIS A 54 0.43 10.07 5.16
CA HIS A 54 1.81 10.21 4.67
C HIS A 54 2.59 8.90 4.77
N HIS A 55 2.45 8.17 5.88
CA HIS A 55 3.04 6.85 6.05
C HIS A 55 2.60 5.86 4.96
N LEU A 56 1.32 5.86 4.62
CA LEU A 56 0.81 5.02 3.53
C LEU A 56 1.43 5.37 2.18
N ALA A 57 1.68 6.65 1.91
CA ALA A 57 2.34 7.07 0.67
C ALA A 57 3.80 6.58 0.60
N ASP A 58 4.53 6.68 1.69
CA ASP A 58 5.91 6.20 1.76
C ASP A 58 5.98 4.66 1.73
N GLY A 59 5.02 3.97 2.37
CA GLY A 59 4.85 2.52 2.27
C GLY A 59 4.59 2.03 0.85
N GLU A 60 3.77 2.75 0.06
CA GLU A 60 3.56 2.41 -1.35
C GLU A 60 4.85 2.57 -2.19
N LEU A 61 5.64 3.63 -1.96
CA LEU A 61 6.93 3.80 -2.61
C LEU A 61 7.90 2.67 -2.25
N HIS A 62 7.91 2.27 -0.98
CA HIS A 62 8.74 1.18 -0.47
C HIS A 62 8.45 -0.14 -1.20
N TRP A 63 7.17 -0.50 -1.38
CA TRP A 63 6.77 -1.73 -2.06
C TRP A 63 6.85 -1.64 -3.58
N ALA A 64 6.65 -0.47 -4.18
CA ALA A 64 6.68 -0.32 -5.64
C ALA A 64 8.04 -0.69 -6.24
N THR A 65 9.14 -0.41 -5.54
CA THR A 65 10.49 -0.69 -6.05
C THR A 65 10.76 -2.19 -6.23
N PRO A 66 10.63 -3.05 -5.19
CA PRO A 66 10.83 -4.49 -5.37
C PRO A 66 9.80 -5.14 -6.30
N ILE A 67 8.54 -4.68 -6.30
CA ILE A 67 7.53 -5.16 -7.24
C ILE A 67 7.96 -4.90 -8.69
N LYS A 68 8.38 -3.67 -9.01
CA LYS A 68 8.85 -3.32 -10.35
C LYS A 68 10.12 -4.07 -10.72
N MET A 69 11.02 -4.29 -9.76
CA MET A 69 12.23 -5.10 -9.98
C MET A 69 11.86 -6.56 -10.30
N ALA A 70 10.91 -7.16 -9.56
CA ALA A 70 10.42 -8.50 -9.85
C ALA A 70 9.80 -8.61 -11.25
N LEU A 71 9.06 -7.59 -11.67
CA LEU A 71 8.45 -7.54 -13.00
C LEU A 71 9.47 -7.42 -14.12
N ALA A 72 10.51 -6.60 -13.93
CA ALA A 72 11.52 -6.32 -14.94
C ALA A 72 12.67 -7.34 -14.96
N GLU A 73 13.12 -7.80 -13.81
CA GLU A 73 14.30 -8.64 -13.62
C GLU A 73 14.00 -9.75 -12.59
N PRO A 74 13.16 -10.75 -12.95
CA PRO A 74 12.78 -11.80 -12.02
C PRO A 74 13.97 -12.54 -11.40
N GLY A 75 13.91 -12.78 -10.09
CA GLY A 75 14.95 -13.48 -9.33
C GLY A 75 16.12 -12.61 -8.87
N ARG A 76 16.17 -11.33 -9.25
CA ARG A 76 17.22 -10.41 -8.81
C ARG A 76 17.18 -10.21 -7.29
N VAL A 77 18.38 -10.04 -6.69
CA VAL A 77 18.49 -9.67 -5.28
C VAL A 77 18.12 -8.22 -5.07
N TYR A 78 17.21 -7.97 -4.13
CA TYR A 78 16.80 -6.65 -3.66
C TYR A 78 17.39 -6.42 -2.27
N ALA A 79 18.29 -5.44 -2.16
CA ALA A 79 18.80 -4.99 -0.86
C ALA A 79 17.70 -4.24 -0.12
N HIS A 80 17.11 -4.89 0.89
CA HIS A 80 16.01 -4.33 1.66
C HIS A 80 16.54 -3.48 2.81
N ASN A 81 16.20 -2.21 2.80
CA ASN A 81 16.43 -1.32 3.93
C ASN A 81 15.11 -1.13 4.68
N LEU A 82 15.09 -1.51 5.95
CA LEU A 82 13.94 -1.25 6.81
C LEU A 82 13.76 0.26 6.97
N MET A 83 12.52 0.70 6.86
CA MET A 83 12.12 2.08 7.13
C MET A 83 11.92 2.24 8.64
N ASP A 84 12.49 3.29 9.22
CA ASP A 84 12.19 3.72 10.58
C ASP A 84 11.01 4.69 10.51
N ASP A 85 9.82 4.16 10.68
CA ASP A 85 8.56 4.86 10.43
C ASP A 85 8.38 6.10 11.33
N ASP A 86 8.75 5.99 12.61
CA ASP A 86 8.63 7.10 13.57
C ASP A 86 9.61 8.22 13.23
N ARG A 87 10.85 7.86 12.89
CA ARG A 87 11.85 8.84 12.45
C ARG A 87 11.43 9.54 11.15
N TRP A 88 10.85 8.79 10.20
CA TRP A 88 10.37 9.40 8.96
C TRP A 88 9.17 10.32 9.23
N ALA A 89 8.25 9.91 10.10
CA ALA A 89 7.12 10.74 10.47
C ALA A 89 7.54 12.09 11.07
N GLU A 90 8.58 12.08 11.93
CA GLU A 90 9.16 13.28 12.53
C GLU A 90 9.97 14.10 11.51
N THR A 91 10.95 13.47 10.84
CA THR A 91 11.92 14.18 10.00
C THR A 91 11.30 14.73 8.72
N LEU A 92 10.29 14.06 8.16
CA LEU A 92 9.58 14.49 6.97
C LEU A 92 8.32 15.32 7.30
N ASP A 93 8.14 15.70 8.56
CA ASP A 93 7.04 16.53 9.04
C ASP A 93 5.65 16.02 8.58
N TYR A 94 5.33 14.76 8.89
CA TYR A 94 4.02 14.21 8.55
C TYR A 94 2.87 14.97 9.23
N ALA A 95 3.11 15.57 10.40
CA ALA A 95 2.10 16.32 11.13
C ALA A 95 1.75 17.67 10.50
N GLY A 96 2.69 18.31 9.78
CA GLY A 96 2.51 19.68 9.28
C GLY A 96 2.15 19.78 7.80
N ARG A 97 2.27 18.70 7.03
CA ARG A 97 2.07 18.74 5.57
C ARG A 97 0.62 18.51 5.13
N PRO A 98 0.19 19.09 3.98
CA PRO A 98 -1.10 18.77 3.37
C PRO A 98 -1.10 17.32 2.83
N ILE A 99 -2.22 16.61 2.95
CA ILE A 99 -2.34 15.20 2.58
C ILE A 99 -2.59 14.95 1.09
N GLU A 100 -3.04 15.95 0.35
CA GLU A 100 -3.48 15.82 -1.04
C GLU A 100 -2.37 15.26 -1.97
N PRO A 101 -1.10 15.70 -1.86
CA PRO A 101 -0.03 15.11 -2.67
C PRO A 101 0.19 13.62 -2.36
N SER A 102 0.06 13.19 -1.11
CA SER A 102 0.20 11.79 -0.71
C SER A 102 -0.96 10.93 -1.22
N LEU A 103 -2.20 11.42 -1.17
CA LEU A 103 -3.35 10.75 -1.77
C LEU A 103 -3.18 10.57 -3.29
N ALA A 104 -2.73 11.62 -3.99
CA ALA A 104 -2.48 11.56 -5.43
C ALA A 104 -1.36 10.56 -5.77
N LEU A 105 -0.28 10.52 -4.98
CA LEU A 105 0.83 9.58 -5.14
C LEU A 105 0.36 8.14 -4.98
N ILE A 106 -0.36 7.82 -3.90
CA ILE A 106 -0.92 6.49 -3.64
C ILE A 106 -1.78 6.04 -4.82
N ARG A 107 -2.72 6.87 -5.25
CA ARG A 107 -3.62 6.57 -6.37
C ARG A 107 -2.84 6.29 -7.65
N GLY A 108 -1.91 7.19 -8.02
CA GLY A 108 -1.12 7.08 -9.24
C GLY A 108 -0.21 5.85 -9.23
N LEU A 109 0.42 5.56 -8.10
CA LEU A 109 1.36 4.44 -7.98
C LEU A 109 0.64 3.09 -8.03
N ARG A 110 -0.47 2.93 -7.31
CA ARG A 110 -1.28 1.70 -7.36
C ARG A 110 -1.87 1.45 -8.75
N ALA A 111 -2.36 2.49 -9.42
CA ALA A 111 -2.84 2.38 -10.80
C ALA A 111 -1.71 1.96 -11.76
N HIS A 112 -0.51 2.53 -11.60
CA HIS A 112 0.66 2.17 -12.41
C HIS A 112 1.09 0.71 -12.20
N ILE A 113 1.20 0.25 -10.95
CA ILE A 113 1.55 -1.14 -10.64
C ILE A 113 0.48 -2.11 -11.18
N ALA A 114 -0.79 -1.81 -10.98
CA ALA A 114 -1.88 -2.64 -11.49
C ALA A 114 -1.84 -2.77 -13.01
N GLN A 115 -1.58 -1.68 -13.74
CA GLN A 115 -1.41 -1.71 -15.18
C GLN A 115 -0.26 -2.63 -15.61
N LEU A 116 0.90 -2.57 -14.94
CA LEU A 116 2.05 -3.44 -15.24
C LEU A 116 1.69 -4.91 -15.04
N VAL A 117 1.04 -5.24 -13.91
CA VAL A 117 0.63 -6.62 -13.60
C VAL A 117 -0.36 -7.16 -14.61
N GLN A 118 -1.32 -6.34 -15.06
CA GLN A 118 -2.31 -6.74 -16.07
C GLN A 118 -1.70 -6.91 -17.47
N HIS A 119 -0.66 -6.13 -17.78
CA HIS A 119 -0.08 -6.10 -19.13
C HIS A 119 1.00 -7.16 -19.35
N LEU A 120 1.69 -7.59 -18.30
CA LEU A 120 2.83 -8.50 -18.42
C LEU A 120 2.38 -9.95 -18.18
N PRO A 121 2.82 -10.91 -19.01
CA PRO A 121 2.54 -12.32 -18.78
C PRO A 121 3.24 -12.79 -17.50
N ASP A 122 2.60 -13.70 -16.77
CA ASP A 122 3.13 -14.33 -15.54
C ASP A 122 3.57 -13.31 -14.46
N ALA A 123 3.06 -12.08 -14.52
CA ALA A 123 3.45 -10.99 -13.63
C ALA A 123 3.30 -11.36 -12.16
N SER A 124 2.20 -11.99 -11.78
CA SER A 124 1.87 -12.38 -10.41
C SER A 124 2.87 -13.37 -9.79
N GLU A 125 3.50 -14.21 -10.62
CA GLU A 125 4.42 -15.27 -10.21
C GLU A 125 5.88 -14.81 -10.17
N ARG A 126 6.21 -13.68 -10.83
CA ARG A 126 7.56 -13.12 -10.81
C ARG A 126 7.94 -12.72 -9.40
N TYR A 127 9.21 -12.85 -9.05
CA TYR A 127 9.70 -12.62 -7.68
C TYR A 127 11.02 -11.87 -7.65
N VAL A 128 11.37 -11.32 -6.50
CA VAL A 128 12.73 -10.89 -6.13
C VAL A 128 13.22 -11.69 -4.94
N SER A 129 14.53 -11.73 -4.73
CA SER A 129 15.15 -12.30 -3.55
C SER A 129 15.49 -11.17 -2.59
N PHE A 130 14.91 -11.17 -1.38
CA PHE A 130 15.19 -10.16 -0.37
C PHE A 130 16.44 -10.51 0.46
N GLY A 131 17.32 -9.51 0.64
CA GLY A 131 18.53 -9.65 1.42
C GLY A 131 19.66 -10.40 0.72
N GLU A 132 20.84 -10.36 1.32
CA GLU A 132 22.05 -10.98 0.75
C GLU A 132 21.96 -12.52 0.72
N ASP A 133 21.32 -13.12 1.73
CA ASP A 133 21.14 -14.56 1.84
C ASP A 133 20.01 -15.11 0.96
N ALA A 134 19.22 -14.24 0.33
CA ALA A 134 18.15 -14.57 -0.61
C ALA A 134 17.16 -15.66 -0.13
N GLU A 135 16.93 -15.76 1.19
CA GLU A 135 16.03 -16.75 1.79
C GLU A 135 14.56 -16.45 1.52
N TRP A 136 14.19 -15.16 1.56
CA TRP A 136 12.83 -14.73 1.30
C TRP A 136 12.67 -14.28 -0.16
N LYS A 137 11.80 -14.99 -0.90
CA LYS A 137 11.56 -14.79 -2.32
C LYS A 137 10.08 -14.55 -2.62
N PRO A 138 9.53 -13.42 -2.18
CA PRO A 138 8.12 -13.16 -2.42
C PRO A 138 7.84 -12.91 -3.89
N SER A 139 6.75 -13.49 -4.36
CA SER A 139 6.18 -13.18 -5.66
C SER A 139 5.57 -11.76 -5.66
N VAL A 140 5.31 -11.23 -6.85
CA VAL A 140 4.58 -9.96 -7.02
C VAL A 140 3.21 -10.02 -6.34
N ALA A 141 2.49 -11.15 -6.46
CA ALA A 141 1.21 -11.33 -5.79
C ALA A 141 1.33 -11.28 -4.26
N GLU A 142 2.36 -11.91 -3.69
CA GLU A 142 2.60 -11.88 -2.25
C GLU A 142 2.98 -10.48 -1.77
N MET A 143 3.86 -9.77 -2.49
CA MET A 143 4.25 -8.39 -2.15
C MET A 143 3.05 -7.43 -2.18
N ILE A 144 2.22 -7.51 -3.22
CA ILE A 144 0.99 -6.72 -3.32
C ILE A 144 0.01 -7.08 -2.19
N GLY A 145 -0.09 -8.36 -1.85
CA GLY A 145 -0.91 -8.83 -0.74
C GLY A 145 -0.47 -8.26 0.61
N ILE A 146 0.85 -8.22 0.87
CA ILE A 146 1.43 -7.64 2.10
C ILE A 146 1.16 -6.12 2.13
N ALA A 147 1.50 -5.41 1.06
CA ALA A 147 1.27 -3.97 0.95
C ALA A 147 -0.21 -3.61 1.14
N ASN A 148 -1.12 -4.41 0.57
CA ASN A 148 -2.54 -4.16 0.70
C ASN A 148 -3.08 -4.43 2.11
N ARG A 149 -2.63 -5.49 2.80
CA ARG A 149 -3.03 -5.72 4.20
C ARG A 149 -2.60 -4.56 5.10
N HIS A 150 -1.35 -4.17 5.05
CA HIS A 150 -0.82 -3.01 5.76
C HIS A 150 -1.65 -1.74 5.49
N PHE A 151 -1.97 -1.49 4.23
CA PHE A 151 -2.78 -0.35 3.83
C PHE A 151 -4.19 -0.39 4.45
N GLN A 152 -4.86 -1.56 4.40
CA GLN A 152 -6.21 -1.72 4.95
C GLN A 152 -6.23 -1.58 6.48
N GLU A 153 -5.22 -2.06 7.17
CA GLU A 153 -5.06 -1.90 8.61
C GLU A 153 -5.02 -0.43 9.01
N HIS A 154 -4.25 0.38 8.30
CA HIS A 154 -4.18 1.83 8.54
C HIS A 154 -5.45 2.60 8.12
N VAL A 155 -6.12 2.19 7.05
CA VAL A 155 -7.44 2.76 6.72
C VAL A 155 -8.44 2.48 7.86
N GLU A 156 -8.41 1.29 8.44
CA GLU A 156 -9.28 0.98 9.59
C GLU A 156 -8.93 1.79 10.83
N GLU A 157 -7.66 2.10 11.07
CA GLU A 157 -7.25 3.02 12.15
C GLU A 157 -7.82 4.44 11.97
N ILE A 158 -7.85 4.94 10.73
CA ILE A 158 -8.51 6.21 10.40
C ILE A 158 -10.01 6.14 10.72
N LEU A 159 -10.68 5.09 10.29
CA LEU A 159 -12.11 4.88 10.55
C LEU A 159 -12.39 4.73 12.06
N GLU A 160 -11.52 4.07 12.81
CA GLU A 160 -11.61 4.01 14.27
C GLU A 160 -11.46 5.40 14.91
N THR A 161 -10.51 6.21 14.44
CA THR A 161 -10.33 7.59 14.89
C THR A 161 -11.63 8.38 14.68
N ARG A 162 -12.24 8.28 13.51
CA ARG A 162 -13.54 8.92 13.23
C ARG A 162 -14.63 8.50 14.20
N ARG A 163 -14.79 7.19 14.41
CA ARG A 163 -15.80 6.66 15.36
C ARG A 163 -15.60 7.19 16.77
N ARG A 164 -14.36 7.24 17.26
CA ARG A 164 -14.04 7.71 18.62
C ARG A 164 -14.32 9.19 18.83
N HIS A 165 -14.19 9.99 17.79
CA HIS A 165 -14.39 11.43 17.84
C HIS A 165 -15.73 11.89 17.26
N ASN A 166 -16.63 10.96 16.89
CA ASN A 166 -17.97 11.22 16.32
C ASN A 166 -17.92 12.09 15.04
N LEU A 167 -16.98 11.76 14.11
CA LEU A 167 -16.76 12.46 12.84
C LEU A 167 -17.37 11.72 11.65
#